data_7de948cdfc54eea02ee18e078483bfc0
#
_entry.id   7de948cdfc54eea02ee18e078483bfc0
#
_cell.length_a   1.000
_cell.length_b   1.000
_cell.length_c   1.000
_cell.angle_alpha   90.00
_cell.angle_beta   90.00
_cell.angle_gamma   90.00
#
_symmetry.space_group_name_H-M   'P 1'
#
loop_
_entity.id
_entity.type
_entity.pdbx_description
1 polymer ?
#
loop_
_entity_poly.entity_id
_entity_poly.type
_entity_poly.pdbx_seq_one_letter_code
_entity_poly.pdbx_strand_id
1 'polypeptide(L)'
;LRLSAQNALLGAVTPNLRSFSVDLSAGTITCQAVFETEPTDEERELIQIATTEILASFHDEMLDERFFVSAGKVAPKNLTHTIYQRHEPQENS
;
A
#
# COMPACT_ATOMS: atom_id res chain seq x y z
N LEU A 1 -3.64 -4.45 13.06
CA LEU A 1 -3.65 -3.91 11.69
C LEU A 1 -2.31 -4.11 10.99
N ARG A 2 -1.23 -3.74 11.65
CA ARG A 2 0.09 -3.80 11.00
C ARG A 2 0.49 -5.22 10.62
N LEU A 3 0.29 -6.18 11.52
CA LEU A 3 0.65 -7.56 11.25
C LEU A 3 -0.23 -8.14 10.14
N SER A 4 -1.53 -7.86 10.18
CA SER A 4 -2.43 -8.32 9.12
C SER A 4 -2.02 -7.75 7.76
N ALA A 5 -1.62 -6.48 7.74
CA ALA A 5 -1.20 -5.84 6.50
C ALA A 5 0.10 -6.44 5.98
N GLN A 6 1.05 -6.71 6.88
CA GLN A 6 2.32 -7.32 6.48
C GLN A 6 2.10 -8.70 5.88
N ASN A 7 1.24 -9.50 6.50
CA ASN A 7 0.94 -10.84 6.00
C ASN A 7 0.22 -10.79 4.67
N ALA A 8 -0.76 -9.89 4.54
CA ALA A 8 -1.56 -9.78 3.32
C ALA A 8 -0.70 -9.33 2.14
N LEU A 9 0.29 -8.49 2.40
CA LEU A 9 1.09 -7.93 1.32
C LEU A 9 2.11 -8.90 0.73
N LEU A 10 2.37 -10.04 1.40
CA LEU A 10 3.44 -10.94 0.99
C LEU A 10 3.38 -11.37 -0.47
N GLY A 11 2.19 -11.52 -1.04
CA GLY A 11 2.05 -11.92 -2.44
C GLY A 11 1.77 -10.76 -3.39
N ALA A 12 1.82 -9.52 -2.90
CA ALA A 12 1.36 -8.38 -3.70
C ALA A 12 2.47 -7.39 -4.06
N VAL A 13 3.70 -7.61 -3.59
CA VAL A 13 4.80 -6.70 -3.89
C VAL A 13 5.34 -7.00 -5.28
N THR A 14 5.36 -5.98 -6.14
CA THR A 14 5.90 -6.08 -7.48
C THR A 14 7.00 -5.02 -7.64
N PRO A 15 7.86 -5.14 -8.68
CA PRO A 15 8.91 -4.15 -8.87
C PRO A 15 8.41 -2.72 -9.06
N ASN A 16 7.18 -2.56 -9.51
CA ASN A 16 6.59 -1.24 -9.74
C ASN A 16 6.06 -0.60 -8.47
N LEU A 17 5.92 -1.37 -7.39
CA LEU A 17 5.38 -0.85 -6.13
C LEU A 17 6.49 -0.13 -5.36
N ARG A 18 6.28 1.15 -5.08
CA ARG A 18 7.25 1.93 -4.32
C ARG A 18 7.00 1.89 -2.83
N SER A 19 5.74 1.92 -2.43
CA SER A 19 5.42 1.87 -1.00
C SER A 19 3.98 1.43 -0.80
N PHE A 20 3.73 0.89 0.38
CA PHE A 20 2.38 0.53 0.81
C PHE A 20 2.25 0.87 2.28
N SER A 21 1.25 1.64 2.62
CA SER A 21 1.03 2.08 4.00
C SER A 21 -0.44 1.99 4.35
N VAL A 22 -0.72 1.90 5.64
CA VAL A 22 -2.09 1.70 6.13
C VAL A 22 -2.34 2.61 7.33
N ASP A 23 -3.62 2.86 7.58
CA ASP A 23 -4.06 3.59 8.74
C ASP A 23 -5.43 3.07 9.15
N LEU A 24 -5.72 3.11 10.45
CA LEU A 24 -7.05 2.79 10.96
C LEU A 24 -7.51 3.96 11.79
N SER A 25 -8.57 4.61 11.38
CA SER A 25 -9.07 5.79 12.06
C SER A 25 -10.57 5.88 11.86
N ALA A 26 -11.29 6.15 12.94
CA ALA A 26 -12.74 6.38 12.90
C ALA A 26 -13.50 5.27 12.16
N GLY A 27 -13.10 4.02 12.36
CA GLY A 27 -13.77 2.87 11.76
C GLY A 27 -13.46 2.66 10.29
N THR A 28 -12.46 3.35 9.75
CA THR A 28 -12.07 3.20 8.35
C THR A 28 -10.62 2.75 8.28
N ILE A 29 -10.38 1.70 7.52
CA ILE A 29 -9.03 1.25 7.18
C ILE A 29 -8.67 1.90 5.86
N THR A 30 -7.62 2.73 5.88
CA THR A 30 -7.12 3.36 4.66
C THR A 30 -5.85 2.65 4.24
N CYS A 31 -5.80 2.24 2.97
CA CYS A 31 -4.63 1.58 2.40
C CYS A 31 -4.13 2.43 1.24
N GLN A 32 -2.84 2.74 1.24
CA GLN A 32 -2.25 3.57 0.21
C GLN A 32 -1.13 2.83 -0.49
N ALA A 33 -1.27 2.64 -1.79
CA ALA A 33 -0.24 2.02 -2.62
C ALA A 33 0.31 3.07 -3.57
N VAL A 34 1.62 3.19 -3.61
CA VAL A 34 2.30 4.14 -4.49
C VAL A 34 3.13 3.35 -5.50
N PHE A 35 2.90 3.60 -6.77
CA PHE A 35 3.58 2.93 -7.87
C PHE A 35 4.49 3.90 -8.60
N GLU A 36 5.53 3.39 -9.22
CA GLU A 36 6.43 4.22 -10.02
C GLU A 36 5.79 4.63 -11.34
N THR A 37 5.10 3.69 -12.00
CA THR A 37 4.37 3.96 -13.23
C THR A 37 2.95 3.49 -13.05
N GLU A 38 2.08 3.84 -14.00
CA GLU A 38 0.68 3.40 -13.96
C GLU A 38 0.62 1.88 -13.78
N PRO A 39 0.00 1.38 -12.71
CA PRO A 39 -0.03 -0.05 -12.49
C PRO A 39 -0.88 -0.77 -13.55
N THR A 40 -0.47 -1.99 -13.86
CA THR A 40 -1.27 -2.85 -14.71
C THR A 40 -2.51 -3.32 -13.94
N ASP A 41 -3.48 -3.87 -14.67
CA ASP A 41 -4.66 -4.42 -14.02
C ASP A 41 -4.28 -5.54 -13.05
N GLU A 42 -3.29 -6.35 -13.42
CA GLU A 42 -2.81 -7.42 -12.56
C GLU A 42 -2.20 -6.86 -11.27
N GLU A 43 -1.39 -5.81 -11.40
CA GLU A 43 -0.78 -5.19 -10.22
C GLU A 43 -1.84 -4.60 -9.28
N ARG A 44 -2.85 -3.95 -9.84
CA ARG A 44 -3.95 -3.44 -9.04
C ARG A 44 -4.71 -4.56 -8.34
N GLU A 45 -4.96 -5.64 -9.06
CA GLU A 45 -5.68 -6.77 -8.51
C GLU A 45 -4.94 -7.39 -7.33
N LEU A 46 -3.61 -7.51 -7.43
CA LEU A 46 -2.81 -8.04 -6.33
C LEU A 46 -2.96 -7.19 -5.08
N ILE A 47 -2.93 -5.87 -5.23
CA ILE A 47 -3.12 -4.96 -4.09
C ILE A 47 -4.55 -5.07 -3.56
N GLN A 48 -5.55 -5.17 -4.43
CA GLN A 48 -6.94 -5.29 -4.01
C GLN A 48 -7.18 -6.58 -3.23
N ILE A 49 -6.54 -7.67 -3.65
CA ILE A 49 -6.60 -8.92 -2.90
C ILE A 49 -6.01 -8.73 -1.51
N ALA A 50 -4.85 -8.06 -1.43
CA ALA A 50 -4.21 -7.81 -0.14
C ALA A 50 -5.09 -6.95 0.77
N THR A 51 -5.66 -5.87 0.24
CA THR A 51 -6.51 -5.00 1.05
C THR A 51 -7.78 -5.70 1.50
N THR A 52 -8.33 -6.58 0.67
CA THR A 52 -9.49 -7.38 1.05
C THR A 52 -9.14 -8.32 2.20
N GLU A 53 -7.95 -8.92 2.16
CA GLU A 53 -7.50 -9.77 3.26
C GLU A 53 -7.32 -8.98 4.56
N ILE A 54 -6.80 -7.75 4.45
CA ILE A 54 -6.67 -6.88 5.61
C ILE A 54 -8.05 -6.60 6.21
N LEU A 55 -9.00 -6.23 5.36
CA LEU A 55 -10.35 -5.91 5.82
C LEU A 55 -11.01 -7.12 6.46
N ALA A 56 -10.75 -8.32 5.96
CA ALA A 56 -11.35 -9.55 6.50
C ALA A 56 -10.93 -9.82 7.93
N SER A 57 -9.84 -9.22 8.40
CA SER A 57 -9.40 -9.34 9.79
C SER A 57 -10.17 -8.43 10.74
N PHE A 58 -11.04 -7.59 10.22
CA PHE A 58 -11.83 -6.63 10.99
C PHE A 58 -13.31 -6.85 10.68
N HIS A 59 -14.20 -6.50 11.62
CA HIS A 59 -15.61 -6.85 11.46
C HIS A 59 -16.47 -5.74 10.87
N ASP A 60 -16.32 -4.53 11.34
CA ASP A 60 -17.24 -3.45 11.00
C ASP A 60 -16.58 -2.26 10.35
N GLU A 61 -15.31 -2.39 10.01
CA GLU A 61 -14.57 -1.29 9.42
C GLU A 61 -14.86 -1.16 7.93
N MET A 62 -14.74 0.06 7.44
CA MET A 62 -14.84 0.33 6.01
C MET A 62 -13.44 0.39 5.41
N LEU A 63 -13.36 0.16 4.11
CA LEU A 63 -12.08 0.16 3.40
C LEU A 63 -12.02 1.36 2.46
N ASP A 64 -10.92 2.09 2.54
CA ASP A 64 -10.60 3.17 1.62
C ASP A 64 -9.27 2.85 0.96
N GLU A 65 -9.31 2.53 -0.33
CA GLU A 65 -8.09 2.19 -1.09
C GLU A 65 -7.66 3.40 -1.91
N ARG A 66 -6.37 3.71 -1.83
CA ARG A 66 -5.80 4.83 -2.56
C ARG A 66 -4.62 4.35 -3.38
N PHE A 67 -4.66 4.66 -4.68
CA PHE A 67 -3.58 4.32 -5.60
C PHE A 67 -2.99 5.61 -6.14
N PHE A 68 -1.66 5.71 -6.07
CA PHE A 68 -0.94 6.87 -6.58
C PHE A 68 0.16 6.42 -7.52
N VAL A 69 0.47 7.25 -8.50
CA VAL A 69 1.59 7.03 -9.40
C VAL A 69 2.55 8.18 -9.19
N SER A 70 3.79 7.84 -8.88
CA SER A 70 4.81 8.84 -8.65
C SER A 70 6.13 8.36 -9.26
N ALA A 71 6.38 8.79 -10.48
CA ALA A 71 7.59 8.42 -11.21
C ALA A 71 8.75 9.35 -10.86
N GLY A 72 8.48 10.39 -10.10
CA GLY A 72 9.48 11.40 -9.84
C GLY A 72 10.04 11.33 -8.44
N LYS A 73 10.57 12.46 -8.03
CA LYS A 73 11.27 12.60 -6.76
C LYS A 73 10.32 12.78 -5.60
N VAL A 74 9.10 13.22 -5.86
CA VAL A 74 8.12 13.51 -4.80
C VAL A 74 7.05 12.44 -4.83
N ALA A 75 6.93 11.70 -3.74
CA ALA A 75 5.89 10.71 -3.56
C ALA A 75 4.92 11.19 -2.49
N PRO A 76 3.66 10.74 -2.51
CA PRO A 76 2.75 11.04 -1.42
C PRO A 76 3.32 10.56 -0.10
N LYS A 77 3.01 11.30 0.97
CA LYS A 77 3.46 10.92 2.29
C LYS A 77 2.79 9.61 2.71
N ASN A 78 3.56 8.71 3.28
CA ASN A 78 3.03 7.45 3.77
C ASN A 78 2.04 7.70 4.91
N LEU A 79 1.07 6.79 5.02
CA LEU A 79 0.14 6.78 6.13
C LEU A 79 0.86 6.34 7.41
N THR A 80 0.11 6.25 8.50
CA THR A 80 0.66 6.02 9.84
C THR A 80 1.58 4.81 9.91
N HIS A 81 1.19 3.71 9.28
CA HIS A 81 1.98 2.47 9.32
C HIS A 81 2.52 2.17 7.94
N THR A 82 3.81 2.39 7.74
CA THR A 82 4.47 2.00 6.50
C THR A 82 4.75 0.50 6.57
N ILE A 83 4.13 -0.25 5.67
CA ILE A 83 4.27 -1.71 5.61
C ILE A 83 5.39 -2.10 4.68
N TYR A 84 5.54 -1.38 3.58
CA TYR A 84 6.56 -1.65 2.59
C TYR A 84 7.10 -0.34 2.03
N GLN A 85 8.41 -0.26 1.91
CA GLN A 85 9.08 0.85 1.29
C GLN A 85 10.19 0.28 0.43
N ARG A 86 10.08 0.47 -0.89
CA ARG A 86 11.11 -0.03 -1.80
C ARG A 86 12.43 0.68 -1.50
N HIS A 87 13.50 -0.09 -1.44
CA HIS A 87 14.81 0.50 -1.27
C HIS A 87 15.18 1.25 -2.56
N GLU A 88 15.48 2.53 -2.44
CA GLU A 88 15.88 3.35 -3.57
C GLU A 88 17.21 4.00 -3.26
N PRO A 89 18.16 3.93 -4.20
CA PRO A 89 19.44 4.59 -3.98
C PRO A 89 19.22 6.07 -3.79
N GLN A 90 19.91 6.63 -2.81
CA GLN A 90 19.85 8.06 -2.60
C GLN A 90 20.88 8.74 -3.46
N GLU A 91 20.42 9.72 -4.22
CA GLU A 91 21.33 10.53 -4.98
C GLU A 91 21.93 11.57 -4.07
N ASN A 92 23.19 11.82 -4.25
CA ASN A 92 23.89 12.85 -3.49
C ASN A 92 23.88 12.64 -1.99
N SER A 93 23.77 11.46 -1.60
CA SER A 93 23.83 11.18 -0.18
C SER A 93 25.24 11.27 0.31
#